data_306666a376a64799ac621b23ea45b5ce
#
_entry.id   306666a376a64799ac621b23ea45b5ce
#
_cell.length_a   1.000
_cell.length_b   1.000
_cell.length_c   1.000
_cell.angle_alpha   90.00
_cell.angle_beta   90.00
_cell.angle_gamma   90.00
#
_symmetry.space_group_name_H-M   'P 1'
#
loop_
_entity.id
_entity.type
_entity.pdbx_description
1 polymer ?
#
loop_
_entity_poly.entity_id
_entity_poly.type
_entity_poly.pdbx_seq_one_letter_code
_entity_poly.pdbx_strand_id
1 'polypeptide(L)'
;MTSSVKIVEVGPRDGLQNEKSEISTEIKIELINRLSAAGFANIEATSFVSPKWVPQLADAAEVMERITRRPGAIYSVLAPNLQGARNAVAAKADEVVIFTAASETFCQKNINCTIDQSFERYAAVADVAKPNGVRLRGSISCSFGCPYEGDVPISSVTRVVNRLAALGCDEIDLADTIGIGTVRRVRELVPAASQEFPIARLAGHYHDTFGQALANILASLDAGLAIFHSSVAGLGGCPYAPGATGNVATEDVLYLLQGLGVEAGINLDEVAAIGDFICSAIRRPNASKAGSALLSKRATRTAS
;
A
#
# COMPACT_ATOMS: atom_id res chain seq x y z
N MET A 1 9.70 20.59 -5.68
CA MET A 1 8.98 19.31 -5.89
C MET A 1 9.79 18.42 -6.83
N THR A 2 9.73 17.10 -6.66
CA THR A 2 10.31 16.13 -7.61
C THR A 2 9.58 16.20 -8.95
N SER A 3 10.28 15.85 -10.06
CA SER A 3 9.65 15.76 -11.40
C SER A 3 8.94 14.44 -11.64
N SER A 4 9.23 13.42 -10.82
CA SER A 4 8.63 12.09 -10.95
C SER A 4 8.41 11.42 -9.60
N VAL A 5 7.42 10.54 -9.54
CA VAL A 5 7.08 9.74 -8.36
C VAL A 5 6.89 8.28 -8.72
N LYS A 6 7.11 7.41 -7.74
CA LYS A 6 6.75 6.00 -7.79
C LYS A 6 5.40 5.80 -7.10
N ILE A 7 4.44 5.20 -7.78
CA ILE A 7 3.20 4.72 -7.19
C ILE A 7 3.30 3.21 -6.96
N VAL A 8 3.06 2.79 -5.74
CA VAL A 8 2.90 1.39 -5.36
C VAL A 8 1.41 1.09 -5.30
N GLU A 9 0.95 0.23 -6.18
CA GLU A 9 -0.45 -0.18 -6.23
C GLU A 9 -0.72 -1.29 -5.20
N VAL A 10 -1.50 -0.98 -4.18
CA VAL A 10 -1.80 -1.93 -3.09
C VAL A 10 -3.20 -2.54 -3.18
N GLY A 11 -3.98 -2.19 -4.19
CA GLY A 11 -5.34 -2.65 -4.39
C GLY A 11 -5.49 -4.17 -4.38
N PRO A 12 -4.67 -4.94 -5.10
CA PRO A 12 -4.80 -6.40 -5.14
C PRO A 12 -4.58 -7.09 -3.79
N ARG A 13 -3.76 -6.52 -2.89
CA ARG A 13 -3.55 -7.08 -1.55
C ARG A 13 -4.36 -6.33 -0.50
N ASP A 14 -3.98 -5.09 -0.20
CA ASP A 14 -4.56 -4.30 0.89
C ASP A 14 -6.01 -3.92 0.59
N GLY A 15 -6.25 -3.54 -0.66
CA GLY A 15 -7.58 -3.21 -1.14
C GLY A 15 -8.56 -4.38 -1.03
N LEU A 16 -8.21 -5.55 -1.59
CA LEU A 16 -9.09 -6.70 -1.62
C LEU A 16 -9.19 -7.46 -0.30
N GLN A 17 -8.20 -7.34 0.59
CA GLN A 17 -8.11 -8.12 1.82
C GLN A 17 -9.37 -8.06 2.68
N ASN A 18 -10.01 -6.90 2.75
CA ASN A 18 -11.17 -6.63 3.60
C ASN A 18 -12.50 -6.63 2.83
N GLU A 19 -12.50 -7.00 1.55
CA GLU A 19 -13.74 -7.11 0.77
C GLU A 19 -14.57 -8.29 1.28
N LYS A 20 -15.90 -8.03 1.41
CA LYS A 20 -16.83 -9.02 1.95
C LYS A 20 -17.21 -10.10 0.93
N SER A 21 -17.16 -9.76 -0.34
CA SER A 21 -17.46 -10.68 -1.43
C SER A 21 -16.27 -11.60 -1.65
N GLU A 22 -16.52 -12.88 -1.87
CA GLU A 22 -15.50 -13.81 -2.33
C GLU A 22 -15.05 -13.43 -3.74
N ILE A 23 -13.74 -13.27 -3.93
CA ILE A 23 -13.14 -12.84 -5.18
C ILE A 23 -12.34 -14.01 -5.74
N SER A 24 -12.70 -14.44 -6.95
CA SER A 24 -12.01 -15.58 -7.57
C SER A 24 -10.56 -15.25 -7.90
N THR A 25 -9.73 -16.28 -7.94
CA THR A 25 -8.31 -16.19 -8.32
C THR A 25 -8.14 -15.55 -9.69
N GLU A 26 -9.03 -15.85 -10.65
CA GLU A 26 -9.02 -15.28 -12.00
C GLU A 26 -9.19 -13.77 -11.99
N ILE A 27 -10.10 -13.24 -11.18
CA ILE A 27 -10.32 -11.80 -11.07
C ILE A 27 -9.08 -11.11 -10.47
N LYS A 28 -8.44 -11.71 -9.47
CA LYS A 28 -7.20 -11.18 -8.86
C LYS A 28 -6.05 -11.17 -9.88
N ILE A 29 -5.86 -12.25 -10.61
CA ILE A 29 -4.84 -12.37 -11.66
C ILE A 29 -5.09 -11.32 -12.75
N GLU A 30 -6.33 -11.21 -13.23
CA GLU A 30 -6.69 -10.24 -14.26
C GLU A 30 -6.47 -8.80 -13.78
N LEU A 31 -6.83 -8.49 -12.54
CA LEU A 31 -6.57 -7.18 -11.93
C LEU A 31 -5.07 -6.86 -11.95
N ILE A 32 -4.22 -7.76 -11.45
CA ILE A 32 -2.77 -7.58 -11.39
C ILE A 32 -2.18 -7.42 -12.79
N ASN A 33 -2.62 -8.23 -13.75
CA ASN A 33 -2.13 -8.18 -15.13
C ASN A 33 -2.49 -6.85 -15.81
N ARG A 34 -3.72 -6.34 -15.62
CA ARG A 34 -4.14 -5.04 -16.14
C ARG A 34 -3.36 -3.89 -15.51
N LEU A 35 -3.17 -3.90 -14.19
CA LEU A 35 -2.35 -2.90 -13.50
C LEU A 35 -0.91 -2.91 -14.00
N SER A 36 -0.33 -4.09 -14.18
CA SER A 36 1.01 -4.24 -14.75
C SER A 36 1.10 -3.68 -16.16
N ALA A 37 0.10 -3.94 -17.02
CA ALA A 37 0.03 -3.40 -18.37
C ALA A 37 -0.15 -1.88 -18.41
N ALA A 38 -0.89 -1.29 -17.46
CA ALA A 38 -1.09 0.15 -17.31
C ALA A 38 0.16 0.93 -16.87
N GLY A 39 1.27 0.24 -16.59
CA GLY A 39 2.57 0.86 -16.32
C GLY A 39 3.05 0.82 -14.87
N PHE A 40 2.29 0.22 -13.94
CA PHE A 40 2.76 0.12 -12.54
C PHE A 40 4.08 -0.64 -12.44
N ALA A 41 5.07 0.02 -11.84
CA ALA A 41 6.38 -0.57 -11.59
C ALA A 41 6.44 -1.34 -10.27
N ASN A 42 5.46 -1.17 -9.38
CA ASN A 42 5.35 -1.90 -8.12
C ASN A 42 3.89 -2.20 -7.81
N ILE A 43 3.56 -3.48 -7.63
CA ILE A 43 2.22 -3.97 -7.31
C ILE A 43 2.32 -4.90 -6.11
N GLU A 44 1.59 -4.59 -5.05
CA GLU A 44 1.43 -5.49 -3.92
C GLU A 44 0.35 -6.54 -4.27
N ALA A 45 0.82 -7.69 -4.75
CA ALA A 45 0.00 -8.66 -5.46
C ALA A 45 -0.88 -9.50 -4.53
N THR A 46 -0.35 -9.91 -3.38
CA THR A 46 -1.05 -10.83 -2.46
C THR A 46 -0.38 -10.89 -1.08
N SER A 47 -0.78 -11.86 -0.24
CA SER A 47 -0.25 -12.06 1.10
C SER A 47 -0.08 -13.53 1.43
N PHE A 48 1.04 -13.87 2.06
CA PHE A 48 1.31 -15.18 2.67
C PHE A 48 0.99 -15.18 4.18
N VAL A 49 -0.08 -14.53 4.56
CA VAL A 49 -0.71 -14.65 5.90
C VAL A 49 -1.49 -15.97 5.96
N SER A 50 -1.63 -16.53 7.16
CA SER A 50 -2.43 -17.74 7.33
C SER A 50 -3.86 -17.56 6.79
N PRO A 51 -4.37 -18.48 5.94
CA PRO A 51 -5.75 -18.45 5.43
C PRO A 51 -6.83 -18.40 6.51
N LYS A 52 -6.51 -18.83 7.74
CA LYS A 52 -7.41 -18.73 8.89
C LYS A 52 -7.68 -17.27 9.28
N TRP A 53 -6.73 -16.37 9.03
CA TRP A 53 -6.85 -14.94 9.36
C TRP A 53 -7.32 -14.12 8.16
N VAL A 54 -6.85 -14.46 6.96
CA VAL A 54 -7.20 -13.77 5.72
C VAL A 54 -7.61 -14.79 4.66
N PRO A 55 -8.83 -15.35 4.73
CA PRO A 55 -9.32 -16.33 3.76
C PRO A 55 -9.31 -15.80 2.33
N GLN A 56 -9.58 -14.50 2.15
CA GLN A 56 -9.62 -13.84 0.85
C GLN A 56 -8.33 -13.98 0.03
N LEU A 57 -7.18 -14.15 0.68
CA LEU A 57 -5.87 -14.27 0.02
C LEU A 57 -5.26 -15.67 0.18
N ALA A 58 -6.08 -16.69 0.40
CA ALA A 58 -5.63 -18.07 0.57
C ALA A 58 -4.98 -18.67 -0.69
N ASP A 59 -5.29 -18.11 -1.85
CA ASP A 59 -4.81 -18.47 -3.18
C ASP A 59 -3.49 -17.80 -3.59
N ALA A 60 -2.77 -17.23 -2.63
CA ALA A 60 -1.57 -16.42 -2.87
C ALA A 60 -0.52 -17.10 -3.76
N ALA A 61 -0.25 -18.37 -3.56
CA ALA A 61 0.73 -19.11 -4.35
C ALA A 61 0.29 -19.24 -5.82
N GLU A 62 -0.97 -19.57 -6.06
CA GLU A 62 -1.56 -19.69 -7.39
C GLU A 62 -1.58 -18.35 -8.13
N VAL A 63 -1.96 -17.26 -7.43
CA VAL A 63 -1.91 -15.90 -7.98
C VAL A 63 -0.49 -15.58 -8.45
N MET A 64 0.52 -15.77 -7.60
CA MET A 64 1.91 -15.46 -7.92
C MET A 64 2.49 -16.34 -9.04
N GLU A 65 2.02 -17.56 -9.21
CA GLU A 65 2.41 -18.46 -10.29
C GLU A 65 1.82 -18.04 -11.63
N ARG A 66 0.55 -17.57 -11.64
CA ARG A 66 -0.23 -17.36 -12.87
C ARG A 66 -0.24 -15.93 -13.39
N ILE A 67 0.22 -14.94 -12.62
CA ILE A 67 0.32 -13.56 -13.10
C ILE A 67 1.33 -13.43 -14.24
N THR A 68 1.05 -12.55 -15.19
CA THR A 68 1.98 -12.18 -16.25
C THR A 68 2.96 -11.13 -15.74
N ARG A 69 4.19 -11.52 -15.46
CA ARG A 69 5.22 -10.60 -14.95
C ARG A 69 5.82 -9.75 -16.05
N ARG A 70 5.80 -8.44 -15.88
CA ARG A 70 6.45 -7.49 -16.77
C ARG A 70 7.92 -7.30 -16.34
N PRO A 71 8.88 -7.35 -17.27
CA PRO A 71 10.29 -7.07 -16.95
C PRO A 71 10.46 -5.71 -16.27
N GLY A 72 11.20 -5.70 -15.15
CA GLY A 72 11.47 -4.50 -14.38
C GLY A 72 10.35 -4.07 -13.40
N ALA A 73 9.19 -4.73 -13.42
CA ALA A 73 8.17 -4.53 -12.40
C ALA A 73 8.45 -5.38 -11.16
N ILE A 74 8.10 -4.87 -9.99
CA ILE A 74 8.23 -5.52 -8.68
C ILE A 74 6.85 -6.01 -8.26
N TYR A 75 6.74 -7.31 -7.99
CA TYR A 75 5.54 -7.92 -7.42
C TYR A 75 5.82 -8.25 -5.96
N SER A 76 5.33 -7.37 -5.07
CA SER A 76 5.52 -7.54 -3.64
C SER A 76 4.40 -8.38 -3.02
N VAL A 77 4.73 -9.03 -1.91
CA VAL A 77 3.79 -9.82 -1.13
C VAL A 77 3.97 -9.57 0.36
N LEU A 78 2.88 -9.51 1.10
CA LEU A 78 2.97 -9.38 2.54
C LEU A 78 3.27 -10.74 3.19
N ALA A 79 4.28 -10.79 4.08
CA ALA A 79 4.66 -12.00 4.79
C ALA A 79 5.01 -11.69 6.26
N PRO A 80 4.14 -12.03 7.23
CA PRO A 80 4.28 -11.59 8.62
C PRO A 80 5.22 -12.47 9.47
N ASN A 81 5.79 -13.53 8.90
CA ASN A 81 6.59 -14.50 9.65
C ASN A 81 7.48 -15.33 8.72
N LEU A 82 8.34 -16.15 9.33
CA LEU A 82 9.30 -17.01 8.63
C LEU A 82 8.63 -17.94 7.59
N GLN A 83 7.49 -18.54 7.91
CA GLN A 83 6.80 -19.42 6.96
C GLN A 83 6.28 -18.65 5.76
N GLY A 84 5.69 -17.47 5.99
CA GLY A 84 5.26 -16.56 4.92
C GLY A 84 6.43 -16.15 4.01
N ALA A 85 7.59 -15.82 4.59
CA ALA A 85 8.78 -15.47 3.83
C ALA A 85 9.30 -16.64 2.96
N ARG A 86 9.31 -17.86 3.48
CA ARG A 86 9.67 -19.06 2.70
C ARG A 86 8.71 -19.28 1.53
N ASN A 87 7.43 -19.12 1.76
CA ASN A 87 6.41 -19.23 0.72
C ASN A 87 6.56 -18.12 -0.33
N ALA A 88 6.87 -16.89 0.09
CA ALA A 88 7.12 -15.75 -0.79
C ALA A 88 8.33 -16.01 -1.72
N VAL A 89 9.44 -16.50 -1.16
CA VAL A 89 10.63 -16.89 -1.94
C VAL A 89 10.30 -18.02 -2.93
N ALA A 90 9.60 -19.05 -2.48
CA ALA A 90 9.17 -20.16 -3.35
C ALA A 90 8.25 -19.71 -4.49
N ALA A 91 7.39 -18.70 -4.23
CA ALA A 91 6.51 -18.08 -5.21
C ALA A 91 7.22 -17.01 -6.07
N LYS A 92 8.55 -16.86 -5.93
CA LYS A 92 9.37 -15.89 -6.67
C LYS A 92 8.87 -14.45 -6.50
N ALA A 93 8.49 -14.05 -5.29
CA ALA A 93 8.20 -12.66 -4.98
C ALA A 93 9.47 -11.82 -5.12
N ASP A 94 9.33 -10.61 -5.66
CA ASP A 94 10.46 -9.68 -5.83
C ASP A 94 10.72 -8.89 -4.53
N GLU A 95 9.67 -8.72 -3.71
CA GLU A 95 9.73 -7.98 -2.45
C GLU A 95 8.80 -8.62 -1.41
N VAL A 96 9.28 -8.73 -0.18
CA VAL A 96 8.49 -9.11 0.99
C VAL A 96 8.15 -7.86 1.78
N VAL A 97 6.88 -7.70 2.12
CA VAL A 97 6.39 -6.64 3.00
C VAL A 97 6.22 -7.20 4.41
N ILE A 98 6.87 -6.56 5.37
CA ILE A 98 6.65 -6.75 6.81
C ILE A 98 5.96 -5.52 7.37
N PHE A 99 5.22 -5.66 8.47
CA PHE A 99 4.50 -4.54 9.05
C PHE A 99 4.51 -4.57 10.57
N THR A 100 4.72 -3.43 11.17
CA THR A 100 4.63 -3.21 12.61
C THR A 100 3.82 -1.95 12.89
N ALA A 101 3.85 -1.42 14.09
CA ALA A 101 3.14 -0.19 14.41
C ALA A 101 4.02 0.75 15.26
N ALA A 102 3.66 2.03 15.27
CA ALA A 102 4.23 3.00 16.20
C ALA A 102 3.46 3.06 17.56
N SER A 103 2.47 2.18 17.75
CA SER A 103 1.62 2.02 18.93
C SER A 103 1.68 0.57 19.42
N GLU A 104 2.00 0.37 20.70
CA GLU A 104 2.06 -0.97 21.31
C GLU A 104 0.69 -1.63 21.32
N THR A 105 -0.36 -0.89 21.71
CA THR A 105 -1.72 -1.43 21.76
C THR A 105 -2.19 -1.88 20.37
N PHE A 106 -1.87 -1.10 19.33
CA PHE A 106 -2.23 -1.50 17.97
C PHE A 106 -1.45 -2.74 17.53
N CYS A 107 -0.15 -2.79 17.80
CA CYS A 107 0.68 -3.96 17.48
C CYS A 107 0.14 -5.22 18.16
N GLN A 108 -0.18 -5.14 19.45
CA GLN A 108 -0.75 -6.26 20.22
C GLN A 108 -2.11 -6.71 19.64
N LYS A 109 -2.99 -5.79 19.28
CA LYS A 109 -4.32 -6.14 18.75
C LYS A 109 -4.29 -6.63 17.31
N ASN A 110 -3.37 -6.12 16.49
CA ASN A 110 -3.30 -6.44 15.07
C ASN A 110 -2.51 -7.70 14.77
N ILE A 111 -1.35 -7.89 15.41
CA ILE A 111 -0.45 -9.01 15.15
C ILE A 111 -0.12 -9.85 16.39
N ASN A 112 -0.84 -9.63 17.49
CA ASN A 112 -0.74 -10.38 18.73
C ASN A 112 0.71 -10.50 19.24
N CYS A 113 1.43 -9.38 19.28
CA CYS A 113 2.76 -9.27 19.87
C CYS A 113 3.11 -7.81 20.17
N THR A 114 4.16 -7.59 20.97
CA THR A 114 4.75 -6.27 21.18
C THR A 114 5.50 -5.81 19.93
N ILE A 115 5.82 -4.50 19.86
CA ILE A 115 6.70 -3.98 18.80
C ILE A 115 8.03 -4.73 18.82
N ASP A 116 8.64 -4.96 19.99
CA ASP A 116 9.90 -5.67 20.10
C ASP A 116 9.81 -7.10 19.56
N GLN A 117 8.81 -7.86 19.94
CA GLN A 117 8.56 -9.20 19.42
C GLN A 117 8.31 -9.24 17.92
N SER A 118 7.72 -8.18 17.34
CA SER A 118 7.57 -8.08 15.90
C SER A 118 8.91 -8.04 15.19
N PHE A 119 9.88 -7.28 15.71
CA PHE A 119 11.23 -7.22 15.16
C PHE A 119 12.01 -8.54 15.28
N GLU A 120 11.81 -9.29 16.38
CA GLU A 120 12.38 -10.64 16.52
C GLU A 120 11.84 -11.58 15.40
N ARG A 121 10.55 -11.53 15.12
CA ARG A 121 9.93 -12.28 14.01
C ARG A 121 10.50 -11.86 12.65
N TYR A 122 10.67 -10.56 12.44
CA TYR A 122 11.12 -10.01 11.15
C TYR A 122 12.61 -10.17 10.90
N ALA A 123 13.43 -10.36 11.92
CA ALA A 123 14.82 -10.79 11.76
C ALA A 123 14.88 -12.12 10.98
N ALA A 124 14.06 -13.10 11.38
CA ALA A 124 13.98 -14.38 10.68
C ALA A 124 13.42 -14.26 9.24
N VAL A 125 12.52 -13.28 8.98
CA VAL A 125 12.06 -12.97 7.61
C VAL A 125 13.19 -12.41 6.76
N ALA A 126 13.95 -11.44 7.29
CA ALA A 126 15.08 -10.82 6.61
C ALA A 126 16.19 -11.86 6.30
N ASP A 127 16.46 -12.78 7.22
CA ASP A 127 17.43 -13.87 7.05
C ASP A 127 17.06 -14.84 5.91
N VAL A 128 15.78 -14.93 5.56
CA VAL A 128 15.33 -15.72 4.41
C VAL A 128 15.25 -14.87 3.14
N ALA A 129 14.70 -13.68 3.20
CA ALA A 129 14.47 -12.85 2.02
C ALA A 129 15.77 -12.39 1.36
N LYS A 130 16.67 -11.78 2.13
CA LYS A 130 17.88 -11.13 1.62
C LYS A 130 18.86 -12.06 0.91
N PRO A 131 19.23 -13.24 1.46
CA PRO A 131 20.13 -14.16 0.76
C PRO A 131 19.56 -14.70 -0.56
N ASN A 132 18.22 -14.66 -0.73
CA ASN A 132 17.54 -15.04 -1.95
C ASN A 132 17.34 -13.87 -2.92
N GLY A 133 17.92 -12.70 -2.65
CA GLY A 133 17.79 -11.51 -3.51
C GLY A 133 16.42 -10.85 -3.47
N VAL A 134 15.57 -11.21 -2.50
CA VAL A 134 14.23 -10.63 -2.32
C VAL A 134 14.34 -9.37 -1.47
N ARG A 135 13.79 -8.26 -1.98
CA ARG A 135 13.75 -6.97 -1.29
C ARG A 135 12.89 -7.05 -0.01
N LEU A 136 13.16 -6.15 0.92
CA LEU A 136 12.39 -6.05 2.16
C LEU A 136 11.77 -4.64 2.28
N ARG A 137 10.45 -4.55 2.39
CA ARG A 137 9.73 -3.30 2.69
C ARG A 137 9.12 -3.38 4.08
N GLY A 138 9.31 -2.32 4.86
CA GLY A 138 8.74 -2.18 6.20
C GLY A 138 7.57 -1.20 6.21
N SER A 139 6.39 -1.62 6.68
CA SER A 139 5.24 -0.74 6.86
C SER A 139 5.02 -0.39 8.34
N ILE A 140 4.81 0.90 8.64
CA ILE A 140 4.62 1.40 10.01
C ILE A 140 3.17 1.86 10.16
N SER A 141 2.32 0.99 10.72
CA SER A 141 0.95 1.35 11.07
C SER A 141 0.92 2.43 12.16
N CYS A 142 -0.15 3.21 12.18
CA CYS A 142 -0.39 4.27 13.17
C CYS A 142 0.69 5.37 13.22
N SER A 143 1.35 5.68 12.09
CA SER A 143 2.35 6.74 12.03
C SER A 143 1.77 8.13 12.28
N PHE A 144 0.49 8.33 12.01
CA PHE A 144 -0.21 9.61 12.17
C PHE A 144 -1.14 9.66 13.38
N GLY A 145 -1.45 8.52 13.97
CA GLY A 145 -2.30 8.36 15.14
C GLY A 145 -2.85 6.94 15.23
N CYS A 146 -3.33 6.58 16.42
CA CYS A 146 -3.77 5.24 16.78
C CYS A 146 -5.24 5.24 17.18
N PRO A 147 -6.08 4.27 16.75
CA PRO A 147 -7.48 4.19 17.13
C PRO A 147 -7.69 3.85 18.62
N TYR A 148 -6.64 3.39 19.30
CA TYR A 148 -6.69 2.97 20.71
C TYR A 148 -5.96 3.92 21.65
N GLU A 149 -4.82 4.48 21.22
CA GLU A 149 -3.95 5.34 22.04
C GLU A 149 -4.11 6.83 21.70
N GLY A 150 -4.84 7.16 20.61
CA GLY A 150 -4.97 8.54 20.13
C GLY A 150 -3.67 9.03 19.48
N ASP A 151 -3.12 10.13 19.99
CA ASP A 151 -1.90 10.72 19.46
C ASP A 151 -0.68 9.80 19.62
N VAL A 152 0.08 9.65 18.55
CA VAL A 152 1.32 8.88 18.54
C VAL A 152 2.51 9.85 18.45
N PRO A 153 3.44 9.85 19.43
CA PRO A 153 4.61 10.73 19.38
C PRO A 153 5.48 10.49 18.13
N ILE A 154 6.00 11.55 17.52
CA ILE A 154 6.93 11.44 16.37
C ILE A 154 8.13 10.55 16.73
N SER A 155 8.66 10.70 17.95
CA SER A 155 9.76 9.88 18.44
C SER A 155 9.46 8.38 18.48
N SER A 156 8.19 7.98 18.64
CA SER A 156 7.80 6.57 18.54
C SER A 156 7.87 6.08 17.09
N VAL A 157 7.46 6.89 16.13
CA VAL A 157 7.54 6.55 14.70
C VAL A 157 9.01 6.49 14.25
N THR A 158 9.81 7.52 14.55
CA THR A 158 11.22 7.58 14.11
C THR A 158 12.05 6.44 14.71
N ARG A 159 11.78 6.04 15.95
CA ARG A 159 12.39 4.84 16.57
C ARG A 159 12.08 3.57 15.76
N VAL A 160 10.86 3.40 15.28
CA VAL A 160 10.48 2.24 14.45
C VAL A 160 11.14 2.34 13.07
N VAL A 161 11.19 3.54 12.47
CA VAL A 161 11.94 3.78 11.21
C VAL A 161 13.40 3.33 11.35
N ASN A 162 14.09 3.78 12.41
CA ASN A 162 15.48 3.43 12.68
C ASN A 162 15.67 1.91 12.80
N ARG A 163 14.78 1.22 13.50
CA ARG A 163 14.83 -0.24 13.66
C ARG A 163 14.59 -0.98 12.34
N LEU A 164 13.67 -0.54 11.49
CA LEU A 164 13.45 -1.11 10.17
C LEU A 164 14.66 -0.85 9.25
N ALA A 165 15.26 0.33 9.35
CA ALA A 165 16.51 0.64 8.66
C ALA A 165 17.66 -0.29 9.09
N ALA A 166 17.82 -0.52 10.40
CA ALA A 166 18.81 -1.46 10.95
C ALA A 166 18.56 -2.91 10.54
N LEU A 167 17.28 -3.32 10.39
CA LEU A 167 16.90 -4.63 9.83
C LEU A 167 17.27 -4.74 8.35
N GLY A 168 17.52 -3.60 7.69
CA GLY A 168 17.93 -3.47 6.31
C GLY A 168 16.77 -3.50 5.32
N CYS A 169 15.66 -2.87 5.67
CA CYS A 169 14.58 -2.62 4.71
C CYS A 169 15.08 -1.76 3.56
N ASP A 170 14.63 -2.10 2.35
CA ASP A 170 14.90 -1.35 1.13
C ASP A 170 13.98 -0.14 0.99
N GLU A 171 12.80 -0.19 1.57
CA GLU A 171 11.80 0.87 1.59
C GLU A 171 11.04 0.81 2.92
N ILE A 172 10.62 1.97 3.43
CA ILE A 172 9.80 2.07 4.64
C ILE A 172 8.63 3.01 4.35
N ASP A 173 7.40 2.57 4.61
CA ASP A 173 6.23 3.43 4.48
C ASP A 173 5.67 3.88 5.84
N LEU A 174 5.23 5.14 5.85
CA LEU A 174 4.56 5.79 6.96
C LEU A 174 3.05 5.70 6.70
N ALA A 175 2.35 4.81 7.42
CA ALA A 175 0.95 4.56 7.18
C ALA A 175 0.03 5.38 8.09
N ASP A 176 -0.90 6.10 7.46
CA ASP A 176 -2.05 6.74 8.09
C ASP A 176 -3.22 5.74 8.17
N THR A 177 -3.07 4.78 9.06
CA THR A 177 -3.91 3.56 9.17
C THR A 177 -5.41 3.85 9.29
N ILE A 178 -5.78 4.96 9.92
CA ILE A 178 -7.19 5.34 10.13
C ILE A 178 -7.59 6.63 9.40
N GLY A 179 -6.68 7.20 8.61
CA GLY A 179 -6.94 8.35 7.75
C GLY A 179 -7.12 9.67 8.49
N ILE A 180 -6.52 9.84 9.68
CA ILE A 180 -6.60 11.06 10.51
C ILE A 180 -5.42 12.00 10.33
N GLY A 181 -4.46 11.63 9.49
CA GLY A 181 -3.30 12.44 9.18
C GLY A 181 -3.69 13.80 8.61
N THR A 182 -2.93 14.83 8.99
CA THR A 182 -3.12 16.19 8.54
C THR A 182 -1.84 16.73 7.91
N VAL A 183 -1.98 17.74 7.04
CA VAL A 183 -0.84 18.45 6.43
C VAL A 183 0.18 18.91 7.46
N ARG A 184 -0.27 19.41 8.63
CA ARG A 184 0.62 19.79 9.72
C ARG A 184 1.45 18.60 10.20
N ARG A 185 0.79 17.48 10.43
CA ARG A 185 1.45 16.26 10.92
C ARG A 185 2.45 15.70 9.90
N VAL A 186 2.11 15.75 8.61
CA VAL A 186 3.03 15.37 7.52
C VAL A 186 4.30 16.22 7.55
N ARG A 187 4.15 17.55 7.65
CA ARG A 187 5.28 18.50 7.70
C ARG A 187 6.19 18.31 8.93
N GLU A 188 5.68 17.75 10.01
CA GLU A 188 6.46 17.42 11.20
C GLU A 188 7.12 16.05 11.09
N LEU A 189 6.36 15.02 10.67
CA LEU A 189 6.80 13.61 10.67
C LEU A 189 7.79 13.28 9.55
N VAL A 190 7.52 13.72 8.31
CA VAL A 190 8.34 13.33 7.15
C VAL A 190 9.80 13.82 7.30
N PRO A 191 10.07 15.09 7.66
CA PRO A 191 11.44 15.53 7.93
C PRO A 191 12.10 14.76 9.09
N ALA A 192 11.35 14.46 10.16
CA ALA A 192 11.90 13.69 11.29
C ALA A 192 12.26 12.26 10.90
N ALA A 193 11.41 11.58 10.13
CA ALA A 193 11.67 10.23 9.62
C ALA A 193 12.87 10.21 8.65
N SER A 194 13.06 11.29 7.87
CA SER A 194 14.19 11.39 6.93
C SER A 194 15.56 11.54 7.59
N GLN A 195 15.62 11.86 8.88
CA GLN A 195 16.87 11.82 9.65
C GLN A 195 17.31 10.37 9.97
N GLU A 196 16.37 9.44 10.03
CA GLU A 196 16.62 8.02 10.37
C GLU A 196 16.77 7.13 9.13
N PHE A 197 16.21 7.55 7.98
CA PHE A 197 16.23 6.74 6.76
C PHE A 197 16.19 7.63 5.51
N PRO A 198 16.89 7.27 4.42
CA PRO A 198 16.94 8.10 3.21
C PRO A 198 15.56 8.42 2.66
N ILE A 199 15.25 9.70 2.48
CA ILE A 199 13.95 10.16 2.02
C ILE A 199 13.52 9.55 0.67
N ALA A 200 14.48 9.27 -0.20
CA ALA A 200 14.23 8.60 -1.49
C ALA A 200 13.74 7.15 -1.36
N ARG A 201 13.77 6.60 -0.15
CA ARG A 201 13.33 5.24 0.19
C ARG A 201 12.21 5.25 1.23
N LEU A 202 11.76 6.43 1.67
CA LEU A 202 10.55 6.61 2.47
C LEU A 202 9.33 6.72 1.55
N ALA A 203 8.21 6.14 1.97
CA ALA A 203 6.95 6.19 1.27
C ALA A 203 5.82 6.75 2.16
N GLY A 204 4.82 7.37 1.56
CA GLY A 204 3.58 7.75 2.21
C GLY A 204 2.45 6.78 1.84
N HIS A 205 1.77 6.25 2.85
CA HIS A 205 0.60 5.40 2.70
C HIS A 205 -0.58 6.06 3.43
N TYR A 206 -1.49 6.66 2.66
CA TYR A 206 -2.55 7.48 3.22
C TYR A 206 -3.92 6.87 3.00
N HIS A 207 -4.70 6.76 4.09
CA HIS A 207 -6.12 6.49 4.00
C HIS A 207 -6.91 7.79 3.86
N ASP A 208 -8.03 7.74 3.13
CA ASP A 208 -8.84 8.92 2.79
C ASP A 208 -10.12 9.04 3.62
N THR A 209 -10.13 8.44 4.82
CA THR A 209 -11.30 8.41 5.71
C THR A 209 -11.92 9.79 5.94
N PHE A 210 -11.08 10.81 6.14
CA PHE A 210 -11.51 12.19 6.35
C PHE A 210 -11.25 13.10 5.13
N GLY A 211 -10.99 12.52 3.96
CA GLY A 211 -10.79 13.28 2.73
C GLY A 211 -9.51 14.11 2.71
N GLN A 212 -8.48 13.73 3.51
CA GLN A 212 -7.24 14.48 3.63
C GLN A 212 -6.06 13.87 2.86
N ALA A 213 -6.23 12.67 2.29
CA ALA A 213 -5.12 11.94 1.70
C ALA A 213 -4.40 12.72 0.58
N LEU A 214 -5.13 13.35 -0.35
CA LEU A 214 -4.52 14.14 -1.43
C LEU A 214 -3.76 15.37 -0.89
N ALA A 215 -4.29 16.04 0.14
CA ALA A 215 -3.60 17.16 0.79
C ALA A 215 -2.31 16.68 1.50
N ASN A 216 -2.36 15.51 2.13
CA ASN A 216 -1.20 14.89 2.77
C ASN A 216 -0.15 14.46 1.75
N ILE A 217 -0.56 13.92 0.58
CA ILE A 217 0.35 13.61 -0.53
C ILE A 217 1.04 14.87 -1.04
N LEU A 218 0.29 15.95 -1.26
CA LEU A 218 0.86 17.24 -1.69
C LEU A 218 1.89 17.75 -0.68
N ALA A 219 1.55 17.75 0.62
CA ALA A 219 2.48 18.14 1.66
C ALA A 219 3.73 17.24 1.74
N SER A 220 3.58 15.95 1.45
CA SER A 220 4.68 14.98 1.40
C SER A 220 5.61 15.23 0.20
N LEU A 221 5.05 15.58 -0.96
CA LEU A 221 5.81 16.00 -2.15
C LEU A 221 6.63 17.27 -1.86
N ASP A 222 6.03 18.25 -1.16
CA ASP A 222 6.73 19.46 -0.72
C ASP A 222 7.88 19.14 0.26
N ALA A 223 7.70 18.12 1.10
CA ALA A 223 8.74 17.64 2.03
C ALA A 223 9.79 16.75 1.36
N GLY A 224 9.62 16.39 0.07
CA GLY A 224 10.58 15.63 -0.72
C GLY A 224 10.31 14.13 -0.84
N LEU A 225 9.18 13.62 -0.34
CA LEU A 225 8.76 12.25 -0.63
C LEU A 225 8.43 12.10 -2.11
N ALA A 226 8.81 10.93 -2.67
CA ALA A 226 8.56 10.59 -4.07
C ALA A 226 7.99 9.17 -4.26
N ILE A 227 7.55 8.52 -3.16
CA ILE A 227 6.93 7.20 -3.21
C ILE A 227 5.60 7.27 -2.47
N PHE A 228 4.52 6.84 -3.13
CA PHE A 228 3.19 6.82 -2.54
C PHE A 228 2.49 5.49 -2.82
N HIS A 229 1.79 5.00 -1.81
CA HIS A 229 0.90 3.84 -1.92
C HIS A 229 -0.51 4.32 -2.17
N SER A 230 -1.19 3.70 -3.11
CA SER A 230 -2.59 3.97 -3.42
C SER A 230 -3.29 2.71 -3.92
N SER A 231 -4.60 2.74 -3.99
CA SER A 231 -5.41 1.59 -4.39
C SER A 231 -6.37 1.97 -5.50
N VAL A 232 -6.35 1.23 -6.61
CA VAL A 232 -7.28 1.44 -7.73
C VAL A 232 -8.73 1.48 -7.22
N ALA A 233 -9.53 2.41 -7.72
CA ALA A 233 -10.91 2.66 -7.31
C ALA A 233 -11.10 2.96 -5.81
N GLY A 234 -10.03 3.25 -5.06
CA GLY A 234 -10.07 3.38 -3.62
C GLY A 234 -10.49 2.08 -2.93
N LEU A 235 -10.04 0.92 -3.46
CA LEU A 235 -10.28 -0.37 -2.83
C LEU A 235 -9.67 -0.42 -1.44
N GLY A 236 -10.38 -1.05 -0.51
CA GLY A 236 -9.97 -1.22 0.86
C GLY A 236 -11.00 -0.69 1.83
N GLY A 237 -10.73 -0.93 3.08
CA GLY A 237 -11.47 -0.44 4.23
C GLY A 237 -10.56 -0.57 5.44
N CYS A 238 -10.86 0.13 6.50
CA CYS A 238 -10.13 -0.03 7.75
C CYS A 238 -11.03 -0.75 8.77
N PRO A 239 -10.74 -1.99 9.15
CA PRO A 239 -11.55 -2.70 10.14
C PRO A 239 -11.50 -2.04 11.54
N TYR A 240 -10.53 -1.15 11.76
CA TYR A 240 -10.30 -0.44 13.02
C TYR A 240 -10.97 0.94 13.08
N ALA A 241 -11.55 1.41 11.97
CA ALA A 241 -12.25 2.70 11.91
C ALA A 241 -13.62 2.49 11.23
N PRO A 242 -14.72 2.41 11.99
CA PRO A 242 -16.07 2.30 11.42
C PRO A 242 -16.35 3.45 10.45
N GLY A 243 -16.80 3.13 9.22
CA GLY A 243 -17.04 4.11 8.17
C GLY A 243 -15.80 4.59 7.41
N ALA A 244 -14.62 4.03 7.69
CA ALA A 244 -13.40 4.36 6.96
C ALA A 244 -13.51 3.95 5.49
N THR A 245 -13.18 4.89 4.59
CA THR A 245 -13.17 4.64 3.15
C THR A 245 -11.96 3.82 2.71
N GLY A 246 -10.91 3.71 3.55
CA GLY A 246 -9.69 2.98 3.24
C GLY A 246 -8.69 3.81 2.43
N ASN A 247 -7.95 3.12 1.57
CA ASN A 247 -6.87 3.71 0.79
C ASN A 247 -7.32 4.88 -0.09
N VAL A 248 -6.44 5.85 -0.29
CA VAL A 248 -6.62 6.87 -1.34
C VAL A 248 -6.70 6.20 -2.70
N ALA A 249 -7.62 6.66 -3.54
CA ALA A 249 -7.79 6.10 -4.88
C ALA A 249 -6.63 6.48 -5.80
N THR A 250 -6.09 5.50 -6.52
CA THR A 250 -4.96 5.68 -7.44
C THR A 250 -5.30 6.70 -8.53
N GLU A 251 -6.51 6.66 -9.07
CA GLU A 251 -6.94 7.60 -10.10
C GLU A 251 -6.95 9.05 -9.60
N ASP A 252 -7.34 9.26 -8.33
CA ASP A 252 -7.37 10.60 -7.73
C ASP A 252 -5.93 11.11 -7.50
N VAL A 253 -5.01 10.24 -7.09
CA VAL A 253 -3.58 10.55 -6.96
C VAL A 253 -2.98 10.89 -8.33
N LEU A 254 -3.21 10.07 -9.34
CA LEU A 254 -2.70 10.32 -10.70
C LEU A 254 -3.24 11.63 -11.28
N TYR A 255 -4.52 11.94 -11.04
CA TYR A 255 -5.11 13.20 -11.46
C TYR A 255 -4.45 14.42 -10.78
N LEU A 256 -4.17 14.32 -9.48
CA LEU A 256 -3.41 15.34 -8.75
C LEU A 256 -2.02 15.54 -9.35
N LEU A 257 -1.28 14.45 -9.57
CA LEU A 257 0.09 14.49 -10.10
C LEU A 257 0.14 15.10 -11.51
N GLN A 258 -0.80 14.73 -12.39
CA GLN A 258 -0.91 15.33 -13.72
C GLN A 258 -1.15 16.85 -13.63
N GLY A 259 -2.03 17.31 -12.72
CA GLY A 259 -2.27 18.73 -12.49
C GLY A 259 -1.04 19.49 -11.97
N LEU A 260 -0.13 18.80 -11.30
CA LEU A 260 1.14 19.35 -10.80
C LEU A 260 2.30 19.25 -11.82
N GLY A 261 2.10 18.59 -12.96
CA GLY A 261 3.17 18.30 -13.91
C GLY A 261 4.20 17.28 -13.40
N VAL A 262 3.81 16.41 -12.47
CA VAL A 262 4.65 15.36 -11.91
C VAL A 262 4.34 14.02 -12.59
N GLU A 263 5.37 13.37 -13.12
CA GLU A 263 5.21 12.11 -13.85
C GLU A 263 5.15 10.91 -12.91
N ALA A 264 4.23 9.98 -13.20
CA ALA A 264 4.15 8.68 -12.53
C ALA A 264 4.41 7.49 -13.49
N GLY A 265 4.47 7.74 -14.81
CA GLY A 265 4.64 6.71 -15.83
C GLY A 265 3.45 5.77 -15.99
N ILE A 266 2.27 6.16 -15.48
CA ILE A 266 1.05 5.34 -15.44
C ILE A 266 -0.07 6.04 -16.23
N ASN A 267 -0.80 5.27 -17.03
CA ASN A 267 -1.91 5.80 -17.81
C ASN A 267 -3.20 5.90 -16.97
N LEU A 268 -3.60 7.11 -16.62
CA LEU A 268 -4.78 7.38 -15.80
C LEU A 268 -6.08 6.84 -16.43
N ASP A 269 -6.22 6.95 -17.73
CA ASP A 269 -7.42 6.46 -18.43
C ASP A 269 -7.54 4.93 -18.36
N GLU A 270 -6.43 4.22 -18.44
CA GLU A 270 -6.40 2.76 -18.25
C GLU A 270 -6.72 2.38 -16.82
N VAL A 271 -6.16 3.10 -15.84
CA VAL A 271 -6.45 2.86 -14.42
C VAL A 271 -7.94 3.09 -14.11
N ALA A 272 -8.56 4.12 -14.67
CA ALA A 272 -10.00 4.34 -14.53
C ALA A 272 -10.83 3.16 -15.09
N ALA A 273 -10.41 2.58 -16.22
CA ALA A 273 -11.06 1.39 -16.78
C ALA A 273 -10.83 0.13 -15.92
N ILE A 274 -9.66 0.01 -15.30
CA ILE A 274 -9.35 -1.07 -14.34
C ILE A 274 -10.21 -0.92 -13.10
N GLY A 275 -10.39 0.31 -12.61
CA GLY A 275 -11.28 0.61 -11.47
C GLY A 275 -12.72 0.20 -11.76
N ASP A 276 -13.24 0.48 -12.97
CA ASP A 276 -14.56 0.04 -13.40
C ASP A 276 -14.68 -1.50 -13.46
N PHE A 277 -13.67 -2.15 -14.05
CA PHE A 277 -13.60 -3.61 -14.11
C PHE A 277 -13.69 -4.24 -12.72
N ILE A 278 -12.83 -3.86 -11.79
CA ILE A 278 -12.81 -4.49 -10.48
C ILE A 278 -14.06 -4.18 -9.66
N CYS A 279 -14.55 -2.93 -9.69
CA CYS A 279 -15.78 -2.54 -9.01
C CYS A 279 -17.00 -3.31 -9.54
N SER A 280 -17.09 -3.51 -10.85
CA SER A 280 -18.14 -4.32 -11.47
C SER A 280 -18.05 -5.78 -11.04
N ALA A 281 -16.84 -6.36 -11.01
CA ALA A 281 -16.61 -7.76 -10.63
C ALA A 281 -17.01 -8.05 -9.17
N ILE A 282 -16.73 -7.11 -8.25
CA ILE A 282 -17.05 -7.27 -6.83
C ILE A 282 -18.36 -6.59 -6.41
N ARG A 283 -19.09 -5.99 -7.37
CA ARG A 283 -20.37 -5.27 -7.16
C ARG A 283 -20.27 -4.15 -6.13
N ARG A 284 -19.20 -3.36 -6.22
CA ARG A 284 -18.93 -2.24 -5.34
C ARG A 284 -18.94 -0.93 -6.15
N PRO A 285 -19.45 0.20 -5.60
CA PRO A 285 -19.29 1.50 -6.24
C PRO A 285 -17.80 1.90 -6.28
N ASN A 286 -17.39 2.55 -7.37
CA ASN A 286 -16.06 3.14 -7.46
C ASN A 286 -15.95 4.33 -6.52
N ALA A 287 -14.99 4.31 -5.59
CA ALA A 287 -14.79 5.40 -4.63
C ALA A 287 -13.93 6.55 -5.21
N SER A 288 -13.24 6.34 -6.34
CA SER A 288 -12.48 7.38 -7.01
C SER A 288 -13.40 8.43 -7.65
N LYS A 289 -13.16 9.69 -7.32
CA LYS A 289 -13.84 10.83 -7.95
C LYS A 289 -13.34 11.06 -9.38
N ALA A 290 -12.02 11.01 -9.59
CA ALA A 290 -11.43 11.15 -10.90
C ALA A 290 -11.83 10.00 -11.83
N GLY A 291 -11.76 8.75 -11.36
CA GLY A 291 -12.18 7.57 -12.11
C GLY A 291 -13.63 7.66 -12.56
N SER A 292 -14.54 7.96 -11.65
CA SER A 292 -15.97 8.13 -11.96
C SER A 292 -16.22 9.25 -13.00
N ALA A 293 -15.54 10.38 -12.87
CA ALA A 293 -15.68 11.49 -13.80
C ALA A 293 -15.15 11.16 -15.21
N LEU A 294 -14.03 10.45 -15.30
CA LEU A 294 -13.44 10.02 -16.57
C LEU A 294 -14.33 9.01 -17.30
N LEU A 295 -14.87 8.03 -16.58
CA LEU A 295 -15.78 7.03 -17.14
C LEU A 295 -17.06 7.68 -17.68
N SER A 296 -17.65 8.62 -16.95
CA SER A 296 -18.82 9.37 -17.40
C SER A 296 -18.58 10.15 -18.70
N LYS A 297 -17.39 10.80 -18.83
CA LYS A 297 -17.00 11.50 -20.05
C LYS A 297 -16.84 10.56 -21.25
N ARG A 298 -16.33 9.34 -21.04
CA ARG A 298 -16.19 8.33 -22.10
C ARG A 298 -17.56 7.87 -22.59
N ALA A 299 -18.49 7.56 -21.69
CA ALA A 299 -19.84 7.12 -22.03
C ALA A 299 -20.57 8.16 -22.91
N THR A 300 -20.41 9.47 -22.62
CA THR A 300 -21.01 10.54 -23.41
C THR A 300 -20.40 10.67 -24.82
N ARG A 301 -19.09 10.40 -24.97
CA ARG A 301 -18.41 10.46 -26.28
C ARG A 301 -18.73 9.30 -27.21
N THR A 302 -19.08 8.13 -26.65
CA THR A 302 -19.47 6.95 -27.46
C THR A 302 -20.96 6.97 -27.83
N ALA A 303 -21.76 7.82 -27.18
CA ALA A 303 -23.20 7.99 -27.46
C ALA A 303 -23.49 9.15 -28.45
N SER A 304 -22.49 9.97 -28.78
CA SER A 304 -22.54 11.05 -29.77
C SER A 304 -21.89 10.63 -31.09
#